data_c6f89272a8d2a7010a4e2edb6ba95f5d
#
_entry.id   c6f89272a8d2a7010a4e2edb6ba95f5d
#
_cell.length_a   1.000
_cell.length_b   1.000
_cell.length_c   1.000
_cell.angle_alpha   90.00
_cell.angle_beta   90.00
_cell.angle_gamma   90.00
#
_symmetry.space_group_name_H-M   'P 1'
#
loop_
_entity.id
_entity.type
_entity.pdbx_description
1 polymer ?
#
loop_
_entity_poly.entity_id
_entity_poly.type
_entity_poly.pdbx_seq_one_letter_code
_entity_poly.pdbx_strand_id
1 'polypeptide(L)'
;MSTAPLIAIGHSAAASWPYYLAAYKPERTLACISVSGQWPYHRDRWLCPDIWGERNINKIPCLETMGEYESAHTWSNEGLKERKEHPLLPLSMLACPAEGHFAYTPEKAQYIALYIKKAMHYGHVDPTKEGWLMERWKKNEKPSCIPAPVNQFKGDPAQAFWFFDREMIEATLAYQSRYYDMKPQLVSVSQNGKTVSQQNTHLQVHPAFIPQEDGITFQLTPVFLDTVPGESPRLSNWTDLPVGASIGHAGKAPVLQMITGPVVLVDSVTFRIQWNRGTLWTDKKSDIVFSITHPGDEEYKPAVQQAQMIIPVKNTEGQQQYIKFATLPDIKRGTKYVSLSAVSSCGLPVDFYVESGPAYVDGNRLILTAIPPKTTYPVKVTVIAWQYGKNSDPKIKTAEPVKQTFYIR
;
A
#
# COMPACT_ATOMS: atom_id res chain seq x y z
N MET A 1 -14.83 -25.33 -16.19
CA MET A 1 -14.04 -24.38 -15.39
C MET A 1 -12.57 -24.58 -15.75
N SER A 2 -11.77 -23.51 -15.76
CA SER A 2 -10.33 -23.62 -16.02
C SER A 2 -9.67 -24.50 -14.95
N THR A 3 -8.81 -25.43 -15.37
CA THR A 3 -7.97 -26.29 -14.51
C THR A 3 -6.59 -25.68 -14.26
N ALA A 4 -6.35 -24.45 -14.73
CA ALA A 4 -5.06 -23.79 -14.61
C ALA A 4 -4.65 -23.65 -13.12
N PRO A 5 -3.37 -23.87 -12.79
CA PRO A 5 -2.85 -23.67 -11.46
C PRO A 5 -2.92 -22.19 -11.06
N LEU A 6 -2.98 -21.93 -9.76
CA LEU A 6 -3.15 -20.59 -9.19
C LEU A 6 -1.97 -20.26 -8.29
N ILE A 7 -1.51 -19.02 -8.36
CA ILE A 7 -0.65 -18.40 -7.36
C ILE A 7 -1.40 -17.16 -6.88
N ALA A 8 -1.62 -17.07 -5.58
CA ALA A 8 -2.34 -15.96 -4.99
C ALA A 8 -1.36 -15.03 -4.27
N ILE A 9 -1.55 -13.72 -4.45
CA ILE A 9 -0.79 -12.67 -3.77
C ILE A 9 -1.76 -11.66 -3.19
N GLY A 10 -1.50 -11.22 -1.97
CA GLY A 10 -2.26 -10.18 -1.28
C GLY A 10 -1.36 -9.25 -0.50
N HIS A 11 -1.78 -7.99 -0.34
CA HIS A 11 -1.07 -6.97 0.43
C HIS A 11 -1.94 -6.46 1.56
N SER A 12 -1.36 -6.24 2.74
CA SER A 12 -2.02 -5.64 3.90
C SER A 12 -3.28 -6.42 4.33
N ALA A 13 -4.44 -5.78 4.40
CA ALA A 13 -5.70 -6.43 4.74
C ALA A 13 -6.08 -7.60 3.81
N ALA A 14 -5.63 -7.58 2.56
CA ALA A 14 -5.84 -8.66 1.61
C ALA A 14 -4.76 -9.77 1.69
N ALA A 15 -3.78 -9.66 2.56
CA ALA A 15 -2.66 -10.59 2.66
C ALA A 15 -3.04 -11.98 3.22
N SER A 16 -4.17 -12.11 3.90
CA SER A 16 -4.76 -13.40 4.32
C SER A 16 -5.53 -14.12 3.21
N TRP A 17 -5.98 -13.38 2.19
CA TRP A 17 -6.76 -13.93 1.08
C TRP A 17 -6.08 -15.08 0.31
N PRO A 18 -4.75 -15.04 0.03
CA PRO A 18 -4.03 -16.18 -0.56
C PRO A 18 -4.23 -17.49 0.19
N TYR A 19 -4.18 -17.45 1.51
CA TYR A 19 -4.33 -18.63 2.35
C TYR A 19 -5.75 -19.18 2.34
N TYR A 20 -6.76 -18.30 2.29
CA TYR A 20 -8.16 -18.71 2.16
C TYR A 20 -8.42 -19.40 0.83
N LEU A 21 -7.85 -18.86 -0.26
CA LEU A 21 -7.95 -19.51 -1.56
C LEU A 21 -7.30 -20.90 -1.52
N ALA A 22 -6.11 -21.02 -0.92
CA ALA A 22 -5.43 -22.30 -0.76
C ALA A 22 -6.23 -23.31 0.07
N ALA A 23 -6.86 -22.86 1.17
CA ALA A 23 -7.73 -23.71 1.99
C ALA A 23 -8.96 -24.24 1.24
N TYR A 24 -9.48 -23.45 0.28
CA TYR A 24 -10.64 -23.83 -0.53
C TYR A 24 -10.29 -24.62 -1.79
N LYS A 25 -9.11 -24.41 -2.36
CA LYS A 25 -8.64 -25.01 -3.62
C LYS A 25 -7.18 -25.44 -3.52
N PRO A 26 -6.83 -26.31 -2.53
CA PRO A 26 -5.44 -26.70 -2.31
C PRO A 26 -4.84 -27.39 -3.55
N GLU A 27 -5.63 -28.19 -4.26
CA GLU A 27 -5.19 -28.94 -5.46
C GLU A 27 -4.83 -28.03 -6.64
N ARG A 28 -5.23 -26.77 -6.61
CA ARG A 28 -4.96 -25.80 -7.67
C ARG A 28 -3.96 -24.73 -7.25
N THR A 29 -3.73 -24.55 -5.95
CA THR A 29 -2.88 -23.46 -5.45
C THR A 29 -1.44 -23.92 -5.38
N LEU A 30 -0.57 -23.31 -6.20
CA LEU A 30 0.88 -23.62 -6.23
C LEU A 30 1.65 -22.86 -5.15
N ALA A 31 1.23 -21.65 -4.80
CA ALA A 31 1.84 -20.86 -3.75
C ALA A 31 0.91 -19.75 -3.23
N CYS A 32 1.17 -19.32 -2.01
CA CYS A 32 0.58 -18.15 -1.36
C CYS A 32 1.65 -17.11 -1.09
N ILE A 33 1.37 -15.84 -1.39
CA ILE A 33 2.28 -14.73 -1.13
C ILE A 33 1.54 -13.65 -0.36
N SER A 34 2.00 -13.39 0.85
CA SER A 34 1.52 -12.36 1.75
C SER A 34 2.52 -11.22 1.79
N VAL A 35 2.10 -10.02 1.41
CA VAL A 35 2.96 -8.84 1.38
C VAL A 35 2.53 -7.89 2.49
N SER A 36 3.41 -7.63 3.46
CA SER A 36 3.14 -6.76 4.60
C SER A 36 1.84 -7.13 5.32
N GLY A 37 1.67 -8.42 5.64
CA GLY A 37 0.39 -8.90 6.11
C GLY A 37 0.45 -10.00 7.15
N GLN A 38 -0.18 -11.13 6.87
CA GLN A 38 -0.50 -12.15 7.85
C GLN A 38 0.24 -13.47 7.58
N TRP A 39 0.53 -14.19 8.66
CA TRP A 39 0.91 -15.59 8.59
C TRP A 39 -0.32 -16.48 8.31
N PRO A 40 -0.15 -17.68 7.74
CA PRO A 40 -1.26 -18.51 7.28
C PRO A 40 -2.32 -18.82 8.33
N TYR A 41 -1.91 -19.20 9.53
CA TYR A 41 -2.82 -19.57 10.63
C TYR A 41 -2.88 -18.52 11.73
N HIS A 42 -2.06 -17.46 11.63
CA HIS A 42 -2.14 -16.34 12.56
C HIS A 42 -3.45 -15.58 12.31
N ARG A 43 -4.26 -15.47 13.35
CA ARG A 43 -5.58 -14.84 13.25
C ARG A 43 -5.59 -13.49 13.92
N ASP A 44 -5.76 -12.47 13.13
CA ASP A 44 -6.37 -11.26 13.64
C ASP A 44 -7.89 -11.50 13.66
N ARG A 45 -8.46 -11.63 14.88
CA ARG A 45 -9.88 -11.95 15.11
C ARG A 45 -10.86 -11.01 14.41
N TRP A 46 -10.39 -9.85 13.97
CA TRP A 46 -11.18 -8.81 13.30
C TRP A 46 -11.37 -9.03 11.81
N LEU A 47 -10.45 -9.71 11.15
CA LEU A 47 -10.41 -9.78 9.69
C LEU A 47 -10.67 -11.20 9.16
N CYS A 48 -10.62 -12.22 9.98
CA CYS A 48 -10.55 -13.59 9.51
C CYS A 48 -11.59 -14.49 10.19
N PRO A 49 -12.70 -14.84 9.52
CA PRO A 49 -13.57 -15.91 9.99
C PRO A 49 -12.76 -17.22 10.11
N ASP A 50 -13.17 -18.09 11.01
CA ASP A 50 -12.62 -19.44 11.07
C ASP A 50 -13.05 -20.22 9.82
N ILE A 51 -12.14 -20.31 8.86
CA ILE A 51 -12.36 -21.05 7.62
C ILE A 51 -11.67 -22.42 7.64
N TRP A 52 -10.81 -22.65 8.63
CA TRP A 52 -9.92 -23.81 8.59
C TRP A 52 -10.68 -25.10 8.82
N GLY A 53 -11.42 -25.25 9.92
CA GLY A 53 -12.03 -26.52 10.28
C GLY A 53 -11.01 -27.64 10.18
N GLU A 54 -11.26 -28.66 9.36
CA GLU A 54 -10.31 -29.73 9.03
C GLU A 54 -9.36 -29.39 7.86
N ARG A 55 -9.50 -28.20 7.25
CA ARG A 55 -8.68 -27.80 6.11
C ARG A 55 -7.26 -27.44 6.55
N ASN A 56 -6.33 -27.69 5.66
CA ASN A 56 -4.94 -27.24 5.80
C ASN A 56 -4.37 -26.87 4.45
N ILE A 57 -3.20 -26.22 4.48
CA ILE A 57 -2.42 -25.87 3.29
C ILE A 57 -1.04 -26.53 3.34
N ASN A 58 -0.98 -27.73 3.88
CA ASN A 58 0.24 -28.53 3.93
C ASN A 58 0.87 -28.65 2.53
N LYS A 59 2.19 -28.57 2.49
CA LYS A 59 3.01 -28.66 1.26
C LYS A 59 2.80 -27.54 0.22
N ILE A 60 1.94 -26.56 0.48
CA ILE A 60 1.79 -25.38 -0.38
C ILE A 60 2.80 -24.32 0.09
N PRO A 61 3.78 -23.94 -0.78
CA PRO A 61 4.75 -22.92 -0.42
C PRO A 61 4.10 -21.57 -0.10
N CYS A 62 4.49 -21.00 1.04
CA CYS A 62 3.99 -19.72 1.51
C CYS A 62 5.15 -18.75 1.72
N LEU A 63 5.06 -17.55 1.16
CA LEU A 63 6.00 -16.45 1.36
C LEU A 63 5.32 -15.32 2.11
N GLU A 64 5.91 -14.90 3.22
CA GLU A 64 5.62 -13.63 3.88
C GLU A 64 6.72 -12.62 3.61
N THR A 65 6.37 -11.38 3.27
CA THR A 65 7.31 -10.27 3.20
C THR A 65 6.92 -9.19 4.20
N MET A 66 7.86 -8.70 5.00
CA MET A 66 7.58 -7.70 6.03
C MET A 66 8.71 -6.67 6.10
N GLY A 67 8.35 -5.38 6.13
CA GLY A 67 9.28 -4.28 6.25
C GLY A 67 9.94 -4.18 7.64
N GLU A 68 11.21 -3.75 7.68
CA GLU A 68 11.90 -3.45 8.94
C GLU A 68 11.10 -2.46 9.78
N TYR A 69 10.56 -1.43 9.15
CA TYR A 69 9.77 -0.38 9.80
C TYR A 69 8.32 -0.79 10.13
N GLU A 70 7.93 -2.00 9.75
CA GLU A 70 6.68 -2.65 10.19
C GLU A 70 6.90 -3.68 11.29
N SER A 71 8.12 -3.83 11.79
CA SER A 71 8.51 -4.80 12.81
C SER A 71 8.80 -6.22 12.29
N ALA A 72 9.44 -6.36 11.12
CA ALA A 72 9.83 -7.65 10.52
C ALA A 72 10.52 -8.58 11.54
N HIS A 73 11.36 -8.03 12.43
CA HIS A 73 12.08 -8.82 13.44
C HIS A 73 11.12 -9.51 14.41
N THR A 74 10.17 -8.80 15.00
CA THR A 74 9.20 -9.39 15.95
C THR A 74 8.14 -10.22 15.24
N TRP A 75 7.72 -9.85 14.05
CA TRP A 75 6.76 -10.59 13.23
C TRP A 75 7.28 -11.97 12.83
N SER A 76 8.58 -12.13 12.67
CA SER A 76 9.20 -13.43 12.42
C SER A 76 8.95 -14.46 13.55
N ASN A 77 8.73 -14.02 14.80
CA ASN A 77 8.45 -14.93 15.92
C ASN A 77 7.14 -15.71 15.68
N GLU A 78 6.11 -15.05 15.17
CA GLU A 78 4.82 -15.71 14.87
C GLU A 78 4.97 -16.73 13.74
N GLY A 79 5.74 -16.40 12.69
CA GLY A 79 6.02 -17.35 11.61
C GLY A 79 6.83 -18.58 12.05
N LEU A 80 7.79 -18.39 12.95
CA LEU A 80 8.54 -19.51 13.53
C LEU A 80 7.65 -20.40 14.42
N LYS A 81 6.73 -19.81 15.16
CA LYS A 81 5.71 -20.53 15.92
C LYS A 81 4.82 -21.36 14.99
N GLU A 82 4.32 -20.77 13.91
CA GLU A 82 3.52 -21.49 12.91
C GLU A 82 4.28 -22.66 12.28
N ARG A 83 5.55 -22.46 11.90
CA ARG A 83 6.36 -23.57 11.37
C ARG A 83 6.52 -24.72 12.37
N LYS A 84 6.60 -24.43 13.66
CA LYS A 84 6.66 -25.45 14.70
C LYS A 84 5.33 -26.19 14.86
N GLU A 85 4.20 -25.47 14.80
CA GLU A 85 2.85 -26.03 14.94
C GLU A 85 2.38 -26.76 13.67
N HIS A 86 2.89 -26.33 12.50
CA HIS A 86 2.55 -26.86 11.17
C HIS A 86 3.80 -27.30 10.40
N PRO A 87 4.46 -28.40 10.79
CA PRO A 87 5.77 -28.79 10.24
C PRO A 87 5.75 -29.15 8.74
N LEU A 88 4.56 -29.40 8.16
CA LEU A 88 4.39 -29.67 6.72
C LEU A 88 4.12 -28.38 5.92
N LEU A 89 4.21 -27.21 6.54
CA LEU A 89 4.04 -25.92 5.86
C LEU A 89 5.40 -25.39 5.37
N PRO A 90 5.65 -25.31 4.04
CA PRO A 90 6.87 -24.70 3.50
C PRO A 90 6.78 -23.16 3.62
N LEU A 91 7.19 -22.62 4.77
CA LEU A 91 7.01 -21.21 5.09
C LEU A 91 8.33 -20.46 4.96
N SER A 92 8.37 -19.51 4.03
CA SER A 92 9.46 -18.58 3.76
C SER A 92 9.17 -17.19 4.28
N MET A 93 10.20 -16.46 4.68
CA MET A 93 10.08 -15.05 5.03
C MET A 93 11.16 -14.22 4.35
N LEU A 94 10.75 -13.13 3.72
CA LEU A 94 11.63 -12.05 3.29
C LEU A 94 11.45 -10.86 4.26
N ALA A 95 12.37 -10.67 5.16
CA ALA A 95 12.48 -9.39 5.86
C ALA A 95 13.05 -8.34 4.90
N CYS A 96 12.42 -7.17 4.85
CA CYS A 96 12.76 -6.10 3.92
C CYS A 96 13.43 -4.94 4.67
N PRO A 97 14.78 -4.86 4.70
CA PRO A 97 15.48 -3.80 5.41
C PRO A 97 15.14 -2.42 4.84
N ALA A 98 15.02 -1.44 5.73
CA ALA A 98 14.70 -0.04 5.42
C ALA A 98 13.38 0.17 4.65
N GLU A 99 12.45 -0.76 4.72
CA GLU A 99 11.14 -0.69 4.08
C GLU A 99 10.00 -0.60 5.09
N GLY A 100 8.94 0.11 4.71
CA GLY A 100 7.66 0.20 5.41
C GLY A 100 6.53 -0.45 4.64
N HIS A 101 5.30 -0.28 5.13
CA HIS A 101 4.09 -1.00 4.69
C HIS A 101 3.77 -0.88 3.18
N PHE A 102 4.00 0.28 2.59
CA PHE A 102 3.72 0.52 1.17
C PHE A 102 4.99 0.62 0.31
N ALA A 103 6.12 0.15 0.84
CA ALA A 103 7.35 0.19 0.08
C ALA A 103 7.26 -0.74 -1.15
N TYR A 104 7.50 -0.15 -2.31
CA TYR A 104 7.63 -0.85 -3.57
C TYR A 104 9.04 -0.63 -4.11
N THR A 105 9.76 -1.73 -4.35
CA THR A 105 11.07 -1.69 -4.98
C THR A 105 11.13 -2.68 -6.14
N PRO A 106 11.84 -2.35 -7.23
CA PRO A 106 12.07 -3.31 -8.33
C PRO A 106 12.69 -4.62 -7.82
N GLU A 107 13.57 -4.55 -6.84
CA GLU A 107 14.26 -5.71 -6.25
C GLU A 107 13.27 -6.64 -5.52
N LYS A 108 12.31 -6.07 -4.76
CA LYS A 108 11.23 -6.86 -4.15
C LYS A 108 10.36 -7.53 -5.19
N ALA A 109 10.00 -6.80 -6.26
CA ALA A 109 9.24 -7.37 -7.36
C ALA A 109 9.99 -8.52 -8.05
N GLN A 110 11.30 -8.37 -8.28
CA GLN A 110 12.15 -9.42 -8.84
C GLN A 110 12.26 -10.64 -7.92
N TYR A 111 12.39 -10.41 -6.60
CA TYR A 111 12.41 -11.50 -5.62
C TYR A 111 11.09 -12.29 -5.62
N ILE A 112 9.95 -11.59 -5.61
CA ILE A 112 8.64 -12.23 -5.70
C ILE A 112 8.48 -13.00 -7.02
N ALA A 113 8.94 -12.44 -8.13
CA ALA A 113 8.92 -13.11 -9.43
C ALA A 113 9.78 -14.39 -9.42
N LEU A 114 10.96 -14.36 -8.78
CA LEU A 114 11.79 -15.55 -8.59
C LEU A 114 11.06 -16.61 -7.75
N TYR A 115 10.42 -16.20 -6.63
CA TYR A 115 9.63 -17.11 -5.79
C TYR A 115 8.50 -17.78 -6.57
N ILE A 116 7.77 -17.01 -7.39
CA ILE A 116 6.72 -17.52 -8.29
C ILE A 116 7.29 -18.56 -9.26
N LYS A 117 8.43 -18.25 -9.90
CA LYS A 117 9.11 -19.17 -10.82
C LYS A 117 9.50 -20.48 -10.13
N LYS A 118 10.01 -20.42 -8.87
CA LYS A 118 10.33 -21.59 -8.07
C LYS A 118 9.08 -22.40 -7.71
N ALA A 119 8.00 -21.75 -7.28
CA ALA A 119 6.74 -22.43 -6.99
C ALA A 119 6.17 -23.14 -8.23
N MET A 120 6.29 -22.54 -9.41
CA MET A 120 5.88 -23.19 -10.66
C MET A 120 6.76 -24.40 -11.02
N HIS A 121 8.03 -24.37 -10.66
CA HIS A 121 8.98 -25.46 -10.93
C HIS A 121 8.83 -26.63 -9.96
N TYR A 122 8.76 -26.36 -8.67
CA TYR A 122 8.75 -27.37 -7.61
C TYR A 122 7.34 -27.87 -7.26
N GLY A 123 6.31 -27.03 -7.43
CA GLY A 123 4.94 -27.36 -7.00
C GLY A 123 4.82 -27.50 -5.48
N HIS A 124 4.02 -28.49 -5.05
CA HIS A 124 3.86 -28.81 -3.64
C HIS A 124 5.09 -29.55 -3.11
N VAL A 125 5.63 -29.11 -1.99
CA VAL A 125 6.91 -29.58 -1.41
C VAL A 125 6.74 -30.08 0.00
N ASP A 126 7.39 -31.16 0.36
CA ASP A 126 7.50 -31.62 1.73
C ASP A 126 8.71 -30.94 2.43
N PRO A 127 8.48 -29.89 3.25
CA PRO A 127 9.56 -29.08 3.82
C PRO A 127 10.37 -29.82 4.89
N THR A 128 9.96 -31.03 5.28
CA THR A 128 10.73 -31.87 6.20
C THR A 128 11.79 -32.70 5.50
N LYS A 129 11.74 -32.80 4.17
CA LYS A 129 12.61 -33.61 3.34
C LYS A 129 13.36 -32.82 2.28
N GLU A 130 12.75 -31.79 1.77
CA GLU A 130 13.20 -31.03 0.59
C GLU A 130 13.34 -29.55 0.92
N GLY A 131 14.18 -28.85 0.16
CA GLY A 131 14.44 -27.43 0.33
C GLY A 131 15.61 -27.14 1.26
N TRP A 132 15.71 -25.88 1.64
CA TRP A 132 16.80 -25.31 2.41
C TRP A 132 16.27 -24.59 3.64
N LEU A 133 17.09 -24.50 4.68
CA LEU A 133 16.84 -23.71 5.89
C LEU A 133 17.85 -22.58 6.01
N MET A 134 17.34 -21.42 6.42
CA MET A 134 18.13 -20.24 6.77
C MET A 134 17.58 -19.62 8.04
N GLU A 135 18.46 -19.22 8.96
CA GLU A 135 18.05 -18.49 10.17
C GLU A 135 17.25 -17.24 9.81
N ARG A 136 16.31 -16.90 10.68
CA ARG A 136 15.54 -15.66 10.54
C ARG A 136 16.45 -14.44 10.47
N TRP A 137 16.02 -13.45 9.72
CA TRP A 137 16.70 -12.16 9.66
C TRP A 137 16.73 -11.47 11.04
N LYS A 138 17.88 -10.95 11.36
CA LYS A 138 18.08 -10.04 12.50
C LYS A 138 18.68 -8.74 11.98
N LYS A 139 18.22 -7.63 12.53
CA LYS A 139 18.67 -6.31 12.13
C LYS A 139 20.18 -6.18 12.39
N ASN A 140 20.91 -5.75 11.36
CA ASN A 140 22.37 -5.54 11.39
C ASN A 140 23.22 -6.76 11.80
N GLU A 141 22.66 -7.97 11.74
CA GLU A 141 23.38 -9.21 12.03
C GLU A 141 23.40 -10.13 10.82
N LYS A 142 24.55 -10.72 10.53
CA LYS A 142 24.66 -11.82 9.57
C LYS A 142 24.13 -13.11 10.20
N PRO A 143 23.61 -14.06 9.41
CA PRO A 143 23.23 -15.37 9.91
C PRO A 143 24.40 -16.04 10.67
N SER A 144 24.13 -16.59 11.83
CA SER A 144 25.15 -17.26 12.65
C SER A 144 25.48 -18.66 12.13
N CYS A 145 24.56 -19.26 11.36
CA CYS A 145 24.75 -20.56 10.72
C CYS A 145 24.61 -20.44 9.21
N ILE A 146 25.46 -21.19 8.50
CA ILE A 146 25.42 -21.23 7.03
C ILE A 146 24.12 -21.92 6.59
N PRO A 147 23.32 -21.27 5.71
CA PRO A 147 22.14 -21.92 5.14
C PRO A 147 22.48 -23.22 4.41
N ALA A 148 21.65 -24.22 4.57
CA ALA A 148 21.91 -25.55 4.00
C ALA A 148 20.61 -26.30 3.67
N PRO A 149 20.67 -27.38 2.87
CA PRO A 149 19.57 -28.31 2.71
C PRO A 149 19.01 -28.78 4.05
N VAL A 150 17.71 -29.02 4.14
CA VAL A 150 17.00 -29.37 5.38
C VAL A 150 17.71 -30.46 6.19
N ASN A 151 18.19 -31.50 5.51
CA ASN A 151 18.89 -32.64 6.15
C ASN A 151 20.37 -32.37 6.49
N GLN A 152 20.92 -31.23 6.14
CA GLN A 152 22.31 -30.83 6.36
C GLN A 152 22.45 -29.57 7.24
N PHE A 153 21.35 -28.91 7.53
CA PHE A 153 21.34 -27.67 8.31
C PHE A 153 21.87 -27.92 9.74
N LYS A 154 22.84 -27.14 10.17
CA LYS A 154 23.54 -27.28 11.48
C LYS A 154 23.04 -26.28 12.53
N GLY A 155 22.26 -25.28 12.13
CA GLY A 155 21.63 -24.32 13.04
C GLY A 155 20.39 -24.92 13.73
N ASP A 156 19.70 -24.07 14.48
CA ASP A 156 18.41 -24.44 15.09
C ASP A 156 17.27 -24.32 14.07
N PRO A 157 16.66 -25.44 13.64
CA PRO A 157 15.53 -25.39 12.70
C PRO A 157 14.33 -24.61 13.22
N ALA A 158 14.18 -24.46 14.55
CA ALA A 158 13.12 -23.66 15.17
C ALA A 158 13.35 -22.16 15.04
N GLN A 159 14.55 -21.73 14.67
CA GLN A 159 14.92 -20.34 14.41
C GLN A 159 15.15 -20.04 12.91
N ALA A 160 14.72 -20.95 12.03
CA ALA A 160 14.98 -20.86 10.59
C ALA A 160 13.69 -20.90 9.76
N PHE A 161 13.68 -20.23 8.65
CA PHE A 161 12.64 -20.31 7.62
C PHE A 161 13.06 -21.26 6.49
N TRP A 162 12.07 -21.77 5.78
CA TRP A 162 12.25 -22.69 4.67
C TRP A 162 12.34 -21.94 3.34
N PHE A 163 13.13 -22.45 2.41
CA PHE A 163 13.26 -21.92 1.03
C PHE A 163 13.40 -23.08 0.04
N PHE A 164 13.06 -22.85 -1.22
CA PHE A 164 13.08 -23.88 -2.27
C PHE A 164 14.46 -24.49 -2.49
N ASP A 165 15.47 -23.62 -2.69
CA ASP A 165 16.80 -24.04 -3.10
C ASP A 165 17.85 -22.96 -2.77
N ARG A 166 19.08 -23.25 -3.19
CA ARG A 166 20.23 -22.37 -2.96
C ARG A 166 20.05 -20.99 -3.62
N GLU A 167 19.47 -20.93 -4.83
CA GLU A 167 19.26 -19.65 -5.54
C GLU A 167 18.32 -18.73 -4.74
N MET A 168 17.24 -19.29 -4.14
CA MET A 168 16.37 -18.51 -3.24
C MET A 168 17.10 -18.04 -1.98
N ILE A 169 17.97 -18.86 -1.41
CA ILE A 169 18.82 -18.46 -0.26
C ILE A 169 19.73 -17.28 -0.62
N GLU A 170 20.45 -17.39 -1.74
CA GLU A 170 21.37 -16.35 -2.21
C GLU A 170 20.62 -15.04 -2.50
N ALA A 171 19.45 -15.12 -3.14
CA ALA A 171 18.60 -13.95 -3.37
C ALA A 171 18.10 -13.32 -2.07
N THR A 172 17.73 -14.15 -1.07
CA THR A 172 17.27 -13.66 0.24
C THR A 172 18.40 -12.98 1.00
N LEU A 173 19.58 -13.60 1.06
CA LEU A 173 20.75 -13.01 1.70
C LEU A 173 21.17 -11.69 1.05
N ALA A 174 21.24 -11.64 -0.28
CA ALA A 174 21.56 -10.43 -1.01
C ALA A 174 20.54 -9.31 -0.73
N TYR A 175 19.26 -9.65 -0.64
CA TYR A 175 18.21 -8.68 -0.31
C TYR A 175 18.34 -8.15 1.13
N GLN A 176 18.51 -9.04 2.08
CA GLN A 176 18.52 -8.73 3.51
C GLN A 176 19.79 -8.02 4.00
N SER A 177 20.90 -8.14 3.25
CA SER A 177 22.19 -7.52 3.60
C SER A 177 22.42 -6.13 2.99
N ARG A 178 21.49 -5.60 2.20
CA ARG A 178 21.68 -4.38 1.41
C ARG A 178 22.14 -3.15 2.19
N TYR A 179 21.79 -3.06 3.46
CA TYR A 179 22.03 -1.87 4.28
C TYR A 179 22.79 -2.18 5.60
N TYR A 180 23.55 -3.27 5.61
CA TYR A 180 24.41 -3.56 6.75
C TYR A 180 25.43 -2.43 6.94
N ASP A 181 25.69 -2.07 8.18
CA ASP A 181 26.64 -1.04 8.60
C ASP A 181 26.31 0.40 8.19
N MET A 182 25.15 0.64 7.56
CA MET A 182 24.69 1.99 7.20
C MET A 182 23.97 2.65 8.39
N LYS A 183 24.16 3.96 8.53
CA LYS A 183 23.53 4.75 9.60
C LYS A 183 22.03 4.90 9.36
N PRO A 184 21.20 4.83 10.42
CA PRO A 184 19.79 5.16 10.31
C PRO A 184 19.57 6.65 10.11
N GLN A 185 18.46 7.00 9.48
CA GLN A 185 17.92 8.35 9.40
C GLN A 185 16.40 8.30 9.54
N LEU A 186 15.78 9.40 9.97
CA LEU A 186 14.35 9.51 10.16
C LEU A 186 13.76 10.61 9.31
N VAL A 187 12.62 10.33 8.69
CA VAL A 187 11.84 11.31 7.92
C VAL A 187 10.45 11.45 8.52
N SER A 188 9.83 12.61 8.32
CA SER A 188 8.46 12.89 8.73
C SER A 188 7.83 13.94 7.83
N VAL A 189 6.66 14.43 8.19
CA VAL A 189 5.98 15.54 7.54
C VAL A 189 5.86 16.72 8.48
N SER A 190 6.06 17.92 7.98
CA SER A 190 5.78 19.18 8.65
C SER A 190 4.53 19.82 8.06
N GLN A 191 3.74 20.43 8.93
CA GLN A 191 2.54 21.18 8.60
C GLN A 191 2.54 22.50 9.39
N ASN A 192 2.43 23.63 8.68
CA ASN A 192 2.54 24.96 9.29
C ASN A 192 3.82 25.15 10.14
N GLY A 193 4.94 24.65 9.65
CA GLY A 193 6.25 24.76 10.33
C GLY A 193 6.45 23.85 11.55
N LYS A 194 5.48 22.97 11.85
CA LYS A 194 5.57 22.01 12.96
C LYS A 194 5.62 20.58 12.42
N THR A 195 6.57 19.80 12.91
CA THR A 195 6.65 18.38 12.62
C THR A 195 5.47 17.64 13.24
N VAL A 196 4.84 16.77 12.45
CA VAL A 196 3.72 15.94 12.91
C VAL A 196 4.28 14.71 13.61
N SER A 197 3.87 14.48 14.86
CA SER A 197 4.33 13.38 15.67
C SER A 197 3.78 12.03 15.20
N GLN A 198 4.60 10.98 15.29
CA GLN A 198 4.15 9.62 15.03
C GLN A 198 3.22 9.14 16.14
N GLN A 199 2.06 8.61 15.76
CA GLN A 199 1.12 7.99 16.70
C GLN A 199 1.31 6.48 16.76
N ASN A 200 0.97 5.88 17.90
CA ASN A 200 1.33 4.49 18.23
C ASN A 200 0.64 3.41 17.40
N THR A 201 -0.52 3.69 16.85
CA THR A 201 -1.25 2.71 16.05
C THR A 201 -0.73 2.74 14.62
N HIS A 202 -0.24 1.61 14.13
CA HIS A 202 0.24 1.41 12.76
C HIS A 202 1.46 2.24 12.33
N LEU A 203 2.20 2.88 13.25
CA LEU A 203 3.44 3.61 12.93
C LEU A 203 3.25 4.78 11.95
N GLN A 204 2.09 5.39 11.96
CA GLN A 204 1.75 6.49 11.05
C GLN A 204 1.74 7.84 11.76
N VAL A 205 2.02 8.89 11.01
CA VAL A 205 1.72 10.26 11.41
C VAL A 205 0.35 10.67 10.86
N HIS A 206 -0.37 11.53 11.57
CA HIS A 206 -1.72 11.95 11.19
C HIS A 206 -1.79 13.47 11.03
N PRO A 207 -1.33 14.01 9.86
CA PRO A 207 -1.49 15.43 9.58
C PRO A 207 -2.98 15.79 9.50
N ALA A 208 -3.34 16.98 10.00
CA ALA A 208 -4.68 17.48 9.91
C ALA A 208 -4.99 17.98 8.49
N PHE A 209 -6.25 17.90 8.08
CA PHE A 209 -6.69 18.57 6.86
C PHE A 209 -6.85 20.06 7.12
N ILE A 210 -5.91 20.87 6.64
CA ILE A 210 -5.91 22.34 6.75
C ILE A 210 -5.92 22.90 5.34
N PRO A 211 -7.12 23.12 4.74
CA PRO A 211 -7.24 23.62 3.38
C PRO A 211 -6.86 25.10 3.30
N GLN A 212 -6.38 25.50 2.12
CA GLN A 212 -6.21 26.89 1.71
C GLN A 212 -7.58 27.56 1.47
N GLU A 213 -7.58 28.82 1.02
CA GLU A 213 -8.80 29.60 0.78
C GLU A 213 -9.81 28.94 -0.16
N ASP A 214 -9.33 28.16 -1.13
CA ASP A 214 -10.17 27.43 -2.09
C ASP A 214 -10.93 26.23 -1.47
N GLY A 215 -10.60 25.87 -0.22
CA GLY A 215 -11.22 24.78 0.53
C GLY A 215 -10.76 23.37 0.14
N ILE A 216 -9.96 23.20 -0.92
CA ILE A 216 -9.57 21.89 -1.48
C ILE A 216 -8.07 21.69 -1.65
N THR A 217 -7.29 22.77 -1.63
CA THR A 217 -5.83 22.71 -1.72
C THR A 217 -5.21 22.75 -0.33
N PHE A 218 -4.17 21.95 -0.08
CA PHE A 218 -3.46 21.93 1.19
C PHE A 218 -1.97 21.59 1.00
N GLN A 219 -1.15 21.87 2.00
CA GLN A 219 0.29 21.68 1.94
C GLN A 219 0.79 20.74 3.04
N LEU A 220 1.74 19.88 2.67
CA LEU A 220 2.51 19.01 3.54
C LEU A 220 3.97 19.06 3.10
N THR A 221 4.89 19.36 4.00
CA THR A 221 6.31 19.47 3.70
C THR A 221 7.07 18.27 4.25
N PRO A 222 7.74 17.46 3.43
CA PRO A 222 8.58 16.37 3.91
C PRO A 222 9.83 16.95 4.60
N VAL A 223 10.20 16.38 5.75
CA VAL A 223 11.33 16.83 6.57
C VAL A 223 12.12 15.64 7.10
N PHE A 224 13.39 15.87 7.43
CA PHE A 224 14.14 14.97 8.31
C PHE A 224 13.87 15.30 9.77
N LEU A 225 14.13 14.33 10.65
CA LEU A 225 14.18 14.54 12.10
C LEU A 225 15.62 14.51 12.56
N ASP A 226 16.05 15.57 13.26
CA ASP A 226 17.42 15.71 13.78
C ASP A 226 17.61 15.04 15.14
N THR A 227 16.52 14.56 15.74
CA THR A 227 16.53 13.83 17.01
C THR A 227 15.51 12.69 16.99
N VAL A 228 15.81 11.64 17.73
CA VAL A 228 14.88 10.53 17.93
C VAL A 228 13.72 11.00 18.81
N PRO A 229 12.48 11.07 18.30
CA PRO A 229 11.37 11.64 19.05
C PRO A 229 10.91 10.73 20.20
N GLY A 230 10.46 11.36 21.31
CA GLY A 230 10.02 10.68 22.53
C GLY A 230 8.60 10.12 22.49
N GLU A 231 7.82 10.50 21.48
CA GLU A 231 6.38 10.22 21.46
C GLU A 231 6.02 8.84 20.90
N SER A 232 6.97 8.18 20.21
CA SER A 232 6.81 6.81 19.75
C SER A 232 8.01 5.95 20.07
N PRO A 233 7.88 4.94 20.93
CA PRO A 233 8.97 4.02 21.26
C PRO A 233 9.45 3.19 20.06
N ARG A 234 8.67 3.14 18.96
CA ARG A 234 9.03 2.38 17.76
C ARG A 234 10.07 3.07 16.91
N LEU A 235 10.17 4.41 16.93
CA LEU A 235 11.21 5.12 16.20
C LEU A 235 12.61 4.87 16.78
N SER A 236 12.72 4.67 18.10
CA SER A 236 13.98 4.22 18.70
C SER A 236 14.36 2.81 18.23
N ASN A 237 13.39 1.92 18.02
CA ASN A 237 13.64 0.59 17.46
C ASN A 237 14.09 0.62 15.99
N TRP A 238 13.73 1.68 15.25
CA TRP A 238 14.19 1.85 13.87
C TRP A 238 15.64 2.30 13.79
N THR A 239 16.10 3.05 14.80
CA THR A 239 17.43 3.68 14.81
C THR A 239 18.44 2.96 15.71
N ASP A 240 17.98 2.15 16.68
CA ASP A 240 18.76 1.60 17.80
C ASP A 240 19.40 2.68 18.69
N LEU A 241 18.85 3.91 18.61
CA LEU A 241 19.29 5.05 19.40
C LEU A 241 18.24 5.40 20.47
N PRO A 242 18.66 5.89 21.64
CA PRO A 242 17.71 6.30 22.68
C PRO A 242 16.94 7.55 22.25
N VAL A 243 15.75 7.70 22.82
CA VAL A 243 14.93 8.91 22.67
C VAL A 243 15.73 10.15 23.05
N GLY A 244 15.62 11.19 22.23
CA GLY A 244 16.36 12.45 22.38
C GLY A 244 17.79 12.44 21.83
N ALA A 245 18.30 11.29 21.39
CA ALA A 245 19.59 11.23 20.73
C ALA A 245 19.58 12.03 19.42
N SER A 246 20.67 12.74 19.16
CA SER A 246 20.88 13.38 17.85
C SER A 246 21.03 12.32 16.76
N ILE A 247 20.42 12.55 15.63
CA ILE A 247 20.48 11.67 14.45
C ILE A 247 20.80 12.52 13.22
N GLY A 248 21.75 12.06 12.42
CA GLY A 248 22.06 12.68 11.14
C GLY A 248 21.19 12.16 10.01
N HIS A 249 21.38 12.72 8.83
CA HIS A 249 20.65 12.34 7.64
C HIS A 249 21.47 12.62 6.36
N ALA A 250 21.03 12.03 5.25
CA ALA A 250 21.55 12.28 3.91
C ALA A 250 21.36 13.74 3.45
N GLY A 251 22.10 14.16 2.44
CA GLY A 251 22.15 15.57 2.02
C GLY A 251 20.97 16.07 1.18
N LYS A 252 20.15 15.19 0.58
CA LYS A 252 18.99 15.57 -0.24
C LYS A 252 17.69 15.58 0.59
N ALA A 253 16.75 16.46 0.25
CA ALA A 253 15.46 16.48 0.91
C ALA A 253 14.67 15.18 0.68
N PRO A 254 13.87 14.73 1.67
CA PRO A 254 12.94 13.62 1.47
C PRO A 254 11.84 13.98 0.47
N VAL A 255 11.20 12.94 -0.09
CA VAL A 255 10.12 13.08 -1.07
C VAL A 255 8.80 12.63 -0.44
N LEU A 256 7.75 13.41 -0.69
CA LEU A 256 6.38 13.10 -0.29
C LEU A 256 5.60 12.58 -1.50
N GLN A 257 5.00 11.41 -1.37
CA GLN A 257 4.19 10.78 -2.42
C GLN A 257 2.82 10.37 -1.85
N MET A 258 1.78 10.54 -2.65
CA MET A 258 0.47 9.96 -2.36
C MET A 258 0.49 8.46 -2.73
N ILE A 259 0.07 7.61 -1.81
CA ILE A 259 -0.12 6.17 -2.04
C ILE A 259 -1.55 5.90 -2.53
N THR A 260 -2.53 6.43 -1.82
CA THR A 260 -3.95 6.29 -2.18
C THR A 260 -4.77 7.43 -1.59
N GLY A 261 -5.89 7.72 -2.21
CA GLY A 261 -6.83 8.75 -1.76
C GLY A 261 -7.29 9.64 -2.91
N PRO A 262 -8.32 10.47 -2.67
CA PRO A 262 -8.89 11.33 -3.69
C PRO A 262 -8.16 12.69 -3.78
N VAL A 263 -6.87 12.67 -4.04
CA VAL A 263 -6.06 13.89 -4.23
C VAL A 263 -5.12 13.77 -5.42
N VAL A 264 -4.71 14.89 -5.95
CA VAL A 264 -3.66 15.02 -6.96
C VAL A 264 -2.56 15.95 -6.47
N LEU A 265 -1.34 15.68 -6.90
CA LEU A 265 -0.19 16.52 -6.63
C LEU A 265 -0.23 17.74 -7.55
N VAL A 266 -0.12 18.94 -6.98
CA VAL A 266 -0.05 20.22 -7.70
C VAL A 266 1.42 20.63 -7.89
N ASP A 267 2.20 20.49 -6.82
CA ASP A 267 3.66 20.67 -6.81
C ASP A 267 4.30 19.77 -5.75
N SER A 268 5.58 19.92 -5.45
CA SER A 268 6.33 19.02 -4.56
C SER A 268 5.76 18.87 -3.14
N VAL A 269 4.94 19.83 -2.68
CA VAL A 269 4.38 19.89 -1.30
C VAL A 269 2.89 20.22 -1.26
N THR A 270 2.30 20.59 -2.39
CA THR A 270 0.92 21.04 -2.49
C THR A 270 0.05 19.98 -3.13
N PHE A 271 -1.05 19.64 -2.49
CA PHE A 271 -2.03 18.67 -2.94
C PHE A 271 -3.40 19.35 -3.10
N ARG A 272 -4.22 18.79 -4.00
CA ARG A 272 -5.58 19.23 -4.25
C ARG A 272 -6.52 18.03 -4.19
N ILE A 273 -7.66 18.19 -3.51
CA ILE A 273 -8.72 17.18 -3.52
C ILE A 273 -9.19 16.97 -4.97
N GLN A 274 -9.27 15.72 -5.39
CA GLN A 274 -9.80 15.29 -6.68
C GLN A 274 -10.68 14.06 -6.47
N TRP A 275 -11.97 14.30 -6.29
CA TRP A 275 -12.93 13.21 -6.13
C TRP A 275 -12.96 12.32 -7.38
N ASN A 276 -13.23 11.06 -7.18
CA ASN A 276 -13.22 10.04 -8.23
C ASN A 276 -14.33 9.01 -8.00
N ARG A 277 -14.40 8.00 -8.85
CA ARG A 277 -15.43 6.94 -8.77
C ARG A 277 -15.44 6.13 -7.47
N GLY A 278 -14.39 6.19 -6.67
CA GLY A 278 -14.32 5.57 -5.35
C GLY A 278 -14.92 6.44 -4.24
N THR A 279 -15.29 7.69 -4.54
CA THR A 279 -15.86 8.60 -3.56
C THR A 279 -17.31 8.23 -3.25
N LEU A 280 -17.57 7.90 -1.99
CA LEU A 280 -18.92 7.66 -1.48
C LEU A 280 -19.46 8.95 -0.85
N TRP A 281 -20.29 9.67 -1.59
CA TRP A 281 -20.85 10.96 -1.16
C TRP A 281 -21.77 10.87 0.06
N THR A 282 -22.13 9.65 0.48
CA THR A 282 -22.84 9.35 1.71
C THR A 282 -21.95 9.30 2.93
N ASP A 283 -20.65 9.14 2.73
CA ASP A 283 -19.69 9.04 3.81
C ASP A 283 -19.40 10.43 4.39
N LYS A 284 -19.02 10.46 5.65
CA LYS A 284 -18.61 11.70 6.32
C LYS A 284 -17.16 12.06 6.05
N LYS A 285 -16.33 11.06 5.81
CA LYS A 285 -14.87 11.18 5.75
C LYS A 285 -14.31 10.28 4.65
N SER A 286 -13.17 10.68 4.11
CA SER A 286 -12.35 9.90 3.19
C SER A 286 -10.90 9.93 3.66
N ASP A 287 -10.16 8.85 3.41
CA ASP A 287 -8.77 8.71 3.83
C ASP A 287 -7.82 8.99 2.66
N ILE A 288 -6.70 9.61 2.99
CA ILE A 288 -5.55 9.78 2.10
C ILE A 288 -4.34 9.19 2.81
N VAL A 289 -3.62 8.32 2.12
CA VAL A 289 -2.37 7.76 2.62
C VAL A 289 -1.21 8.30 1.81
N PHE A 290 -0.22 8.82 2.52
CA PHE A 290 1.04 9.32 1.97
C PHE A 290 2.22 8.49 2.45
N SER A 291 3.31 8.55 1.70
CA SER A 291 4.62 8.04 2.09
C SER A 291 5.65 9.15 1.95
N ILE A 292 6.36 9.43 3.02
CA ILE A 292 7.55 10.29 3.02
C ILE A 292 8.74 9.36 2.92
N THR A 293 9.57 9.51 1.90
CA THR A 293 10.68 8.59 1.63
C THR A 293 11.96 9.34 1.34
N HIS A 294 13.07 8.72 1.72
CA HIS A 294 14.40 9.09 1.26
C HIS A 294 15.17 7.82 0.86
N PRO A 295 15.83 7.78 -0.33
CA PRO A 295 16.51 6.56 -0.80
C PRO A 295 17.78 6.21 -0.03
N GLY A 296 18.26 7.11 0.86
CA GLY A 296 19.58 7.00 1.46
C GLY A 296 20.69 7.53 0.54
N ASP A 297 21.93 7.35 0.97
CA ASP A 297 23.15 7.62 0.22
C ASP A 297 24.24 6.60 0.58
N GLU A 298 25.51 6.92 0.48
CA GLU A 298 26.61 6.01 0.82
C GLU A 298 26.75 5.78 2.34
N GLU A 299 26.24 6.68 3.16
CA GLU A 299 26.37 6.64 4.63
C GLU A 299 25.06 6.26 5.32
N TYR A 300 23.93 6.74 4.81
CA TYR A 300 22.62 6.58 5.43
C TYR A 300 21.73 5.60 4.64
N LYS A 301 21.14 4.63 5.34
CA LYS A 301 20.15 3.72 4.74
C LYS A 301 18.86 4.45 4.37
N PRO A 302 18.05 3.91 3.45
CA PRO A 302 16.73 4.47 3.13
C PRO A 302 15.88 4.68 4.38
N ALA A 303 15.00 5.68 4.32
CA ALA A 303 14.00 5.95 5.36
C ALA A 303 12.62 6.10 4.75
N VAL A 304 11.61 5.70 5.51
CA VAL A 304 10.20 5.87 5.15
C VAL A 304 9.37 6.22 6.37
N GLN A 305 8.44 7.15 6.22
CA GLN A 305 7.38 7.43 7.18
C GLN A 305 6.05 7.48 6.44
N GLN A 306 5.07 6.76 6.93
CA GLN A 306 3.71 6.81 6.42
C GLN A 306 2.90 7.89 7.13
N ALA A 307 2.01 8.53 6.38
CA ALA A 307 1.06 9.50 6.89
C ALA A 307 -0.34 9.15 6.42
N GLN A 308 -1.31 9.22 7.33
CA GLN A 308 -2.73 9.09 7.02
C GLN A 308 -3.43 10.39 7.39
N MET A 309 -4.05 11.02 6.40
CA MET A 309 -4.90 12.20 6.58
C MET A 309 -6.36 11.83 6.37
N ILE A 310 -7.21 12.28 7.26
CA ILE A 310 -8.66 12.13 7.12
C ILE A 310 -9.23 13.47 6.65
N ILE A 311 -9.94 13.46 5.53
CA ILE A 311 -10.62 14.64 4.96
C ILE A 311 -12.13 14.49 5.04
N PRO A 312 -12.89 15.55 5.29
CA PRO A 312 -14.34 15.50 5.17
C PRO A 312 -14.75 15.38 3.72
N VAL A 313 -15.73 14.54 3.41
CA VAL A 313 -16.27 14.39 2.04
C VAL A 313 -17.05 15.64 1.62
N LYS A 314 -17.66 16.34 2.60
CA LYS A 314 -18.42 17.58 2.36
C LYS A 314 -18.01 18.67 3.36
N ASN A 315 -17.84 19.89 2.86
CA ASN A 315 -17.86 21.08 3.70
C ASN A 315 -19.32 21.43 4.04
N THR A 316 -19.64 21.49 5.32
CA THR A 316 -21.01 21.71 5.83
C THR A 316 -21.26 23.14 6.31
N GLU A 317 -20.24 24.00 6.26
CA GLU A 317 -20.32 25.39 6.74
C GLU A 317 -20.52 26.40 5.61
N GLY A 318 -21.31 27.44 5.86
CA GLY A 318 -21.49 28.58 4.98
C GLY A 318 -22.76 28.54 4.13
N GLN A 319 -22.77 29.35 3.07
CA GLN A 319 -23.89 29.50 2.13
C GLN A 319 -24.12 28.22 1.31
N GLN A 320 -25.38 27.86 1.15
CA GLN A 320 -25.77 26.77 0.25
C GLN A 320 -25.51 27.14 -1.21
N GLN A 321 -25.03 26.17 -1.99
CA GLN A 321 -24.87 26.30 -3.44
C GLN A 321 -25.45 25.08 -4.16
N TYR A 322 -25.65 25.22 -5.48
CA TYR A 322 -26.08 24.15 -6.38
C TYR A 322 -25.28 24.19 -7.68
N ILE A 323 -25.23 23.07 -8.36
CA ILE A 323 -24.57 22.92 -9.66
C ILE A 323 -25.64 22.79 -10.74
N LYS A 324 -25.50 23.55 -11.83
CA LYS A 324 -26.21 23.34 -13.07
C LYS A 324 -25.27 22.70 -14.07
N PHE A 325 -25.50 21.42 -14.37
CA PHE A 325 -24.70 20.63 -15.32
C PHE A 325 -25.49 20.45 -16.61
N ALA A 326 -24.93 20.87 -17.74
CA ALA A 326 -25.58 20.74 -19.05
C ALA A 326 -25.80 19.28 -19.42
N THR A 327 -26.95 18.97 -20.01
CA THR A 327 -27.29 17.63 -20.49
C THR A 327 -26.29 17.16 -21.54
N LEU A 328 -25.80 15.92 -21.34
CA LEU A 328 -24.90 15.27 -22.28
C LEU A 328 -25.73 14.46 -23.32
N PRO A 329 -25.61 14.73 -24.63
CA PRO A 329 -26.31 13.95 -25.65
C PRO A 329 -25.65 12.59 -25.86
N ASP A 330 -26.41 11.62 -26.36
CA ASP A 330 -25.86 10.37 -26.90
C ASP A 330 -24.89 10.66 -28.04
N ILE A 331 -23.85 9.85 -28.15
CA ILE A 331 -22.77 10.05 -29.12
C ILE A 331 -22.60 8.83 -30.03
N LYS A 332 -21.99 9.04 -31.19
CA LYS A 332 -21.64 7.96 -32.12
C LYS A 332 -20.32 7.31 -31.76
N ARG A 333 -20.15 6.05 -32.16
CA ARG A 333 -18.87 5.35 -32.11
C ARG A 333 -17.79 6.17 -32.81
N GLY A 334 -16.58 6.17 -32.25
CA GLY A 334 -15.46 6.92 -32.81
C GLY A 334 -15.39 8.38 -32.38
N THR A 335 -16.37 8.90 -31.64
CA THR A 335 -16.26 10.22 -30.99
C THR A 335 -15.06 10.21 -30.09
N LYS A 336 -14.19 11.22 -30.19
CA LYS A 336 -12.94 11.31 -29.41
C LYS A 336 -13.13 11.97 -28.06
N TYR A 337 -13.95 13.01 -27.99
CA TYR A 337 -14.22 13.73 -26.74
C TYR A 337 -15.62 14.37 -26.76
N VAL A 338 -16.10 14.70 -25.55
CA VAL A 338 -17.32 15.48 -25.30
C VAL A 338 -16.95 16.65 -24.40
N SER A 339 -17.42 17.85 -24.72
CA SER A 339 -17.23 19.04 -23.86
C SER A 339 -18.16 18.97 -22.66
N LEU A 340 -17.61 19.21 -21.46
CA LEU A 340 -18.36 19.30 -20.22
C LEU A 340 -18.59 20.78 -19.88
N SER A 341 -19.81 21.12 -19.49
CA SER A 341 -20.17 22.48 -19.09
C SER A 341 -21.07 22.44 -17.87
N ALA A 342 -20.55 22.95 -16.75
CA ALA A 342 -21.31 23.11 -15.54
C ALA A 342 -20.94 24.42 -14.85
N VAL A 343 -21.90 24.99 -14.11
CA VAL A 343 -21.71 26.21 -13.31
C VAL A 343 -22.25 26.02 -11.90
N SER A 344 -21.53 26.57 -10.94
CA SER A 344 -22.01 26.70 -9.56
C SER A 344 -22.80 27.99 -9.38
N SER A 345 -23.86 27.97 -8.58
CA SER A 345 -24.65 29.16 -8.26
C SER A 345 -23.86 30.25 -7.51
N CYS A 346 -22.71 29.89 -6.92
CA CYS A 346 -21.79 30.79 -6.23
C CYS A 346 -20.58 31.19 -7.08
N GLY A 347 -20.54 30.81 -8.38
CA GLY A 347 -19.45 31.14 -9.30
C GLY A 347 -18.15 30.38 -9.06
N LEU A 348 -18.12 29.37 -8.17
CA LEU A 348 -16.94 28.55 -7.93
C LEU A 348 -16.71 27.57 -9.08
N PRO A 349 -15.45 27.23 -9.40
CA PRO A 349 -15.13 26.25 -10.45
C PRO A 349 -15.75 24.89 -10.15
N VAL A 350 -16.37 24.27 -11.17
CA VAL A 350 -16.94 22.92 -11.06
C VAL A 350 -15.98 21.91 -11.67
N ASP A 351 -15.69 20.87 -10.92
CA ASP A 351 -14.85 19.76 -11.35
C ASP A 351 -15.70 18.55 -11.76
N PHE A 352 -15.07 17.63 -12.50
CA PHE A 352 -15.75 16.45 -13.01
C PHE A 352 -14.96 15.18 -12.77
N TYR A 353 -15.67 14.04 -12.69
CA TYR A 353 -15.06 12.71 -12.82
C TYR A 353 -16.00 11.73 -13.51
N VAL A 354 -15.44 10.65 -14.05
CA VAL A 354 -16.20 9.55 -14.63
C VAL A 354 -16.55 8.53 -13.55
N GLU A 355 -17.84 8.37 -13.24
CA GLU A 355 -18.32 7.32 -12.34
C GLU A 355 -18.27 5.95 -13.03
N SER A 356 -18.66 5.89 -14.30
CA SER A 356 -18.63 4.65 -15.08
C SER A 356 -18.54 4.92 -16.58
N GLY A 357 -17.99 3.94 -17.31
CA GLY A 357 -17.85 3.98 -18.77
C GLY A 357 -16.40 4.15 -19.23
N PRO A 358 -16.15 3.94 -20.54
CA PRO A 358 -14.83 3.99 -21.15
C PRO A 358 -14.40 5.43 -21.45
N ALA A 359 -14.17 6.23 -20.41
CA ALA A 359 -13.78 7.62 -20.53
C ALA A 359 -12.98 8.09 -19.31
N TYR A 360 -12.25 9.21 -19.45
CA TYR A 360 -11.66 9.97 -18.35
C TYR A 360 -11.84 11.47 -18.60
N VAL A 361 -11.70 12.26 -17.57
CA VAL A 361 -11.82 13.73 -17.64
C VAL A 361 -10.43 14.36 -17.78
N ASP A 362 -10.30 15.33 -18.68
CA ASP A 362 -9.16 16.21 -18.87
C ASP A 362 -9.67 17.67 -18.93
N GLY A 363 -9.54 18.38 -17.81
CA GLY A 363 -10.18 19.70 -17.64
C GLY A 363 -11.69 19.64 -17.84
N ASN A 364 -12.18 20.39 -18.82
CA ASN A 364 -13.61 20.34 -19.22
C ASN A 364 -13.87 19.42 -20.41
N ARG A 365 -13.00 18.47 -20.69
CA ARG A 365 -13.19 17.48 -21.76
C ARG A 365 -13.34 16.10 -21.17
N LEU A 366 -14.34 15.39 -21.60
CA LEU A 366 -14.50 13.97 -21.38
C LEU A 366 -13.86 13.24 -22.56
N ILE A 367 -12.72 12.62 -22.35
CA ILE A 367 -11.97 11.88 -23.36
C ILE A 367 -12.47 10.44 -23.39
N LEU A 368 -12.90 9.95 -24.56
CA LEU A 368 -13.36 8.58 -24.76
C LEU A 368 -12.13 7.66 -24.95
N THR A 369 -12.09 6.55 -24.22
CA THR A 369 -11.05 5.52 -24.34
C THR A 369 -11.46 4.42 -25.31
N ALA A 370 -10.54 3.53 -25.66
CA ALA A 370 -10.82 2.36 -26.47
C ALA A 370 -11.89 1.47 -25.79
N ILE A 371 -12.89 1.08 -26.57
CA ILE A 371 -13.95 0.17 -26.11
C ILE A 371 -13.44 -1.26 -26.35
N PRO A 372 -13.50 -2.16 -25.37
CA PRO A 372 -13.05 -3.54 -25.53
C PRO A 372 -13.74 -4.25 -26.69
N PRO A 373 -13.03 -5.13 -27.43
CA PRO A 373 -13.64 -5.98 -28.44
C PRO A 373 -14.82 -6.79 -27.88
N LYS A 374 -15.85 -7.01 -28.70
CA LYS A 374 -17.07 -7.75 -28.34
C LYS A 374 -17.97 -7.04 -27.31
N THR A 375 -17.77 -5.75 -27.05
CA THR A 375 -18.68 -4.96 -26.21
C THR A 375 -20.05 -4.84 -26.86
N THR A 376 -21.10 -5.10 -26.09
CA THR A 376 -22.50 -4.89 -26.51
C THR A 376 -22.85 -3.41 -26.42
N TYR A 377 -23.47 -2.88 -27.45
CA TYR A 377 -23.97 -1.50 -27.51
C TYR A 377 -25.46 -1.41 -27.19
N PRO A 378 -25.94 -0.28 -26.65
CA PRO A 378 -25.22 0.96 -26.38
C PRO A 378 -24.36 0.88 -25.11
N VAL A 379 -23.20 1.57 -25.10
CA VAL A 379 -22.32 1.63 -23.93
C VAL A 379 -22.65 2.84 -23.08
N LYS A 380 -22.98 2.62 -21.83
CA LYS A 380 -23.34 3.67 -20.86
C LYS A 380 -22.08 4.40 -20.36
N VAL A 381 -22.14 5.73 -20.32
CA VAL A 381 -21.14 6.61 -19.69
C VAL A 381 -21.83 7.51 -18.69
N THR A 382 -21.29 7.61 -17.47
CA THR A 382 -21.83 8.44 -16.40
C THR A 382 -20.74 9.36 -15.88
N VAL A 383 -21.06 10.66 -15.84
CA VAL A 383 -20.17 11.74 -15.39
C VAL A 383 -20.80 12.43 -14.20
N ILE A 384 -19.99 12.73 -13.21
CA ILE A 384 -20.35 13.50 -12.01
C ILE A 384 -19.71 14.89 -12.11
N ALA A 385 -20.50 15.94 -11.93
CA ALA A 385 -20.04 17.29 -11.67
C ALA A 385 -20.10 17.56 -10.17
N TRP A 386 -19.04 18.13 -9.58
CA TRP A 386 -18.94 18.38 -8.15
C TRP A 386 -18.27 19.72 -7.84
N GLN A 387 -18.59 20.29 -6.68
CA GLN A 387 -17.98 21.51 -6.16
C GLN A 387 -17.97 21.45 -4.62
N TYR A 388 -16.77 21.48 -4.03
CA TYR A 388 -16.58 21.25 -2.60
C TYR A 388 -17.00 22.44 -1.70
N GLY A 389 -17.07 23.64 -2.26
CA GLY A 389 -17.25 24.87 -1.49
C GLY A 389 -15.91 25.51 -1.12
N LYS A 390 -15.91 26.42 -0.19
CA LYS A 390 -14.70 27.05 0.37
C LYS A 390 -14.84 27.38 1.85
N ASN A 391 -13.72 27.42 2.56
CA ASN A 391 -13.67 27.68 3.99
C ASN A 391 -13.33 29.14 4.33
N SER A 392 -12.87 29.94 3.37
CA SER A 392 -12.67 31.39 3.52
C SER A 392 -13.99 32.15 3.40
N ASP A 393 -14.08 33.32 4.01
CA ASP A 393 -15.27 34.17 3.94
C ASP A 393 -15.49 34.77 2.54
N PRO A 394 -16.73 34.81 2.06
CA PRO A 394 -17.90 34.12 2.59
C PRO A 394 -17.78 32.62 2.42
N LYS A 395 -17.97 31.85 3.52
CA LYS A 395 -17.95 30.39 3.47
C LYS A 395 -19.06 29.83 2.60
N ILE A 396 -18.75 28.78 1.84
CA ILE A 396 -19.69 28.13 0.91
C ILE A 396 -19.67 26.63 1.15
N LYS A 397 -20.85 26.03 1.35
CA LYS A 397 -21.03 24.58 1.52
C LYS A 397 -20.72 23.80 0.25
N THR A 398 -20.40 22.52 0.39
CA THR A 398 -20.34 21.58 -0.74
C THR A 398 -21.70 21.53 -1.45
N ALA A 399 -21.70 21.66 -2.76
CA ALA A 399 -22.88 21.41 -3.58
C ALA A 399 -23.21 19.91 -3.61
N GLU A 400 -24.49 19.55 -3.68
CA GLU A 400 -24.84 18.17 -4.01
C GLU A 400 -24.34 17.85 -5.42
N PRO A 401 -23.62 16.72 -5.61
CA PRO A 401 -23.09 16.35 -6.92
C PRO A 401 -24.20 16.11 -7.95
N VAL A 402 -23.97 16.55 -9.18
CA VAL A 402 -24.92 16.37 -10.28
C VAL A 402 -24.43 15.32 -11.26
N LYS A 403 -25.27 14.32 -11.52
CA LYS A 403 -25.00 13.20 -12.42
C LYS A 403 -25.62 13.45 -13.80
N GLN A 404 -24.85 13.23 -14.85
CA GLN A 404 -25.32 13.13 -16.23
C GLN A 404 -24.92 11.76 -16.82
N THR A 405 -25.84 11.17 -17.57
CA THR A 405 -25.63 9.89 -18.23
C THR A 405 -25.99 9.99 -19.70
N PHE A 406 -25.15 9.42 -20.55
CA PHE A 406 -25.39 9.31 -21.99
C PHE A 406 -24.89 7.96 -22.51
N TYR A 407 -25.16 7.65 -23.76
CA TYR A 407 -24.81 6.39 -24.39
C TYR A 407 -23.94 6.57 -25.64
N ILE A 408 -23.01 5.68 -25.84
CA ILE A 408 -22.25 5.50 -27.08
C ILE A 408 -23.05 4.50 -27.93
N ARG A 409 -23.51 4.93 -29.09
CA ARG A 409 -24.35 4.14 -30.03
C ARG A 409 -23.58 3.69 -31.25
#